data_0a4d9bf7ebe1a459225187dad7dd80f3
#
_entry.id   0a4d9bf7ebe1a459225187dad7dd80f3
#
_cell.length_a   1.000
_cell.length_b   1.000
_cell.length_c   1.000
_cell.angle_alpha   90.00
_cell.angle_beta   90.00
_cell.angle_gamma   90.00
#
_symmetry.space_group_name_H-M   'P 1'
#
loop_
_entity.id
_entity.type
_entity.pdbx_description
1 polymer ?
#
loop_
_entity_poly.entity_id
_entity_poly.type
_entity_poly.pdbx_seq_one_letter_code
_entity_poly.pdbx_strand_id
1 'polypeptide(L)'
;IVKSREDAGAFKTRRELLRVPKLGPKAFEQCAGFLRVPGAKNPLDATAVHPESYGAAEKLLAACGYTQTDVETGGLEELKTRAEAIGLDRLAEICGAGAPTLADIIRELMKPGRDPRDELPAPILRTDVMELKDLKPGMELQGTVRNVIDFGVFVDIGVHQDGLVHISRLPRRVKHPSELLAVGDVVTVWVVDVEEKRGRIGLTMCRP
;
A
#
# COMPACT_ATOMS: atom_id res chain seq x y z
N ILE A 1 12.03 -1.70 20.08
CA ILE A 1 12.57 -0.65 19.21
C ILE A 1 12.10 0.72 19.68
N VAL A 2 10.80 0.98 19.85
CA VAL A 2 10.25 2.27 20.27
C VAL A 2 10.88 2.73 21.59
N LYS A 3 10.81 1.90 22.62
CA LYS A 3 11.41 2.20 23.92
C LYS A 3 12.92 2.50 23.82
N SER A 4 13.68 1.70 23.05
CA SER A 4 15.11 1.95 22.87
C SER A 4 15.40 3.27 22.19
N ARG A 5 14.52 3.70 21.27
CA ARG A 5 14.62 5.01 20.60
C ARG A 5 14.28 6.16 21.57
N GLU A 6 13.31 5.97 22.46
CA GLU A 6 12.93 6.95 23.48
C GLU A 6 14.05 7.12 24.52
N ASP A 7 14.68 6.02 24.93
CA ASP A 7 15.73 6.01 25.96
C ASP A 7 17.08 6.51 25.41
N ALA A 8 17.47 6.14 24.18
CA ALA A 8 18.81 6.37 23.62
C ALA A 8 18.84 7.37 22.44
N GLY A 9 17.69 7.89 22.02
CA GLY A 9 17.55 8.76 20.84
C GLY A 9 17.40 8.00 19.53
N ALA A 10 17.36 8.76 18.43
CA ALA A 10 17.19 8.20 17.09
C ALA A 10 18.36 7.31 16.67
N PHE A 11 18.07 6.19 16.01
CA PHE A 11 19.09 5.33 15.41
C PHE A 11 19.80 6.06 14.28
N LYS A 12 21.13 5.89 14.20
CA LYS A 12 21.97 6.49 13.15
C LYS A 12 22.26 5.54 12.00
N THR A 13 22.08 4.25 12.22
CA THR A 13 22.26 3.20 11.22
C THR A 13 21.27 2.06 11.48
N ARG A 14 20.91 1.36 10.41
CA ARG A 14 20.07 0.17 10.51
C ARG A 14 20.70 -0.93 11.37
N ARG A 15 22.03 -1.05 11.38
CA ARG A 15 22.77 -2.01 12.20
C ARG A 15 22.65 -1.76 13.71
N GLU A 16 22.39 -0.52 14.13
CA GLU A 16 22.18 -0.22 15.56
C GLU A 16 20.94 -0.91 16.14
N LEU A 17 19.97 -1.27 15.29
CA LEU A 17 18.81 -2.05 15.69
C LEU A 17 19.16 -3.41 16.29
N LEU A 18 20.30 -4.01 15.91
CA LEU A 18 20.80 -5.25 16.53
C LEU A 18 21.13 -5.12 18.02
N ARG A 19 21.27 -3.89 18.53
CA ARG A 19 21.50 -3.62 19.97
C ARG A 19 20.20 -3.61 20.77
N VAL A 20 19.06 -3.61 20.08
CA VAL A 20 17.75 -3.57 20.75
C VAL A 20 17.49 -4.91 21.45
N PRO A 21 17.17 -4.90 22.77
CA PRO A 21 16.85 -6.12 23.50
C PRO A 21 15.72 -6.90 22.82
N LYS A 22 15.87 -8.22 22.75
CA LYS A 22 14.93 -9.16 22.11
C LYS A 22 14.86 -9.08 20.56
N LEU A 23 15.61 -8.20 19.91
CA LEU A 23 15.77 -8.20 18.47
C LEU A 23 17.04 -8.98 18.11
N GLY A 24 16.91 -10.30 17.99
CA GLY A 24 18.04 -11.16 17.59
C GLY A 24 18.38 -11.03 16.10
N PRO A 25 19.56 -11.58 15.67
CA PRO A 25 20.00 -11.49 14.26
C PRO A 25 18.99 -12.00 13.25
N LYS A 26 18.34 -13.14 13.53
CA LYS A 26 17.28 -13.70 12.64
C LYS A 26 16.07 -12.78 12.53
N ALA A 27 15.64 -12.18 13.65
CA ALA A 27 14.51 -11.24 13.62
C ALA A 27 14.88 -9.96 12.89
N PHE A 28 16.13 -9.48 13.07
CA PHE A 28 16.65 -8.34 12.30
C PHE A 28 16.67 -8.61 10.81
N GLU A 29 17.19 -9.75 10.39
CA GLU A 29 17.23 -10.18 8.99
C GLU A 29 15.83 -10.18 8.36
N GLN A 30 14.81 -10.67 9.07
CA GLN A 30 13.43 -10.71 8.57
C GLN A 30 12.75 -9.32 8.49
N CYS A 31 13.13 -8.38 9.34
CA CYS A 31 12.47 -7.07 9.42
C CYS A 31 13.30 -5.92 8.85
N ALA A 32 14.59 -6.13 8.54
CA ALA A 32 15.51 -5.06 8.18
C ALA A 32 15.06 -4.23 6.96
N GLY A 33 14.46 -4.86 5.95
CA GLY A 33 13.93 -4.16 4.77
C GLY A 33 12.77 -3.20 5.08
N PHE A 34 12.02 -3.48 6.17
CA PHE A 34 10.87 -2.66 6.57
C PHE A 34 11.26 -1.53 7.55
N LEU A 35 12.41 -1.66 8.21
CA LEU A 35 12.88 -0.69 9.20
C LEU A 35 13.77 0.35 8.50
N ARG A 36 13.24 1.53 8.26
CA ARG A 36 13.96 2.64 7.63
C ARG A 36 14.51 3.59 8.69
N VAL A 37 15.72 4.10 8.45
CA VAL A 37 16.39 5.06 9.34
C VAL A 37 16.62 6.34 8.55
N PRO A 38 15.69 7.31 8.62
CA PRO A 38 15.85 8.61 7.96
C PRO A 38 17.09 9.34 8.49
N GLY A 39 17.86 9.98 7.60
CA GLY A 39 19.08 10.70 7.99
C GLY A 39 20.23 9.79 8.45
N ALA A 40 20.20 8.50 8.09
CA ALA A 40 21.30 7.58 8.37
C ALA A 40 22.56 7.96 7.60
N LYS A 41 23.73 7.53 8.13
CA LYS A 41 25.01 7.73 7.44
C LYS A 41 25.09 7.06 6.08
N ASN A 42 24.44 5.90 5.93
CA ASN A 42 24.27 5.23 4.66
C ASN A 42 22.85 5.54 4.13
N PRO A 43 22.69 6.24 3.01
CA PRO A 43 21.39 6.58 2.44
C PRO A 43 20.51 5.35 2.15
N LEU A 44 21.11 4.18 1.90
CA LEU A 44 20.40 2.92 1.71
C LEU A 44 19.62 2.48 2.96
N ASP A 45 20.02 2.91 4.15
CA ASP A 45 19.28 2.64 5.39
C ASP A 45 17.92 3.35 5.45
N ALA A 46 17.73 4.39 4.64
CA ALA A 46 16.45 5.09 4.49
C ALA A 46 15.54 4.49 3.40
N THR A 47 16.04 3.50 2.64
CA THR A 47 15.30 2.83 1.55
C THR A 47 14.69 1.51 2.01
N ALA A 48 13.89 0.86 1.18
CA ALA A 48 13.40 -0.50 1.43
C ALA A 48 14.39 -1.60 0.97
N VAL A 49 15.53 -1.23 0.40
CA VAL A 49 16.57 -2.19 0.01
C VAL A 49 17.06 -2.94 1.24
N HIS A 50 17.08 -4.27 1.15
CA HIS A 50 17.54 -5.11 2.26
C HIS A 50 19.07 -4.98 2.45
N PRO A 51 19.61 -4.99 3.68
CA PRO A 51 21.04 -4.84 3.93
C PRO A 51 21.94 -5.84 3.21
N GLU A 52 21.46 -7.06 2.96
CA GLU A 52 22.18 -8.07 2.17
C GLU A 52 22.40 -7.65 0.72
N SER A 53 21.50 -6.82 0.20
CA SER A 53 21.54 -6.34 -1.18
C SER A 53 22.29 -5.02 -1.36
N TYR A 54 22.85 -4.43 -0.28
CA TYR A 54 23.56 -3.15 -0.38
C TYR A 54 24.73 -3.18 -1.35
N GLY A 55 25.53 -4.26 -1.31
CA GLY A 55 26.63 -4.40 -2.24
C GLY A 55 26.21 -4.46 -3.72
N ALA A 56 25.06 -5.09 -4.00
CA ALA A 56 24.49 -5.11 -5.34
C ALA A 56 23.92 -3.73 -5.72
N ALA A 57 23.25 -3.05 -4.79
CA ALA A 57 22.70 -1.71 -5.01
C ALA A 57 23.82 -0.66 -5.27
N GLU A 58 24.91 -0.70 -4.53
CA GLU A 58 26.06 0.21 -4.72
C GLU A 58 26.72 0.00 -6.10
N LYS A 59 26.91 -1.26 -6.51
CA LYS A 59 27.43 -1.58 -7.84
C LYS A 59 26.48 -1.14 -8.96
N LEU A 60 25.19 -1.32 -8.76
CA LEU A 60 24.16 -0.88 -9.70
C LEU A 60 24.20 0.64 -9.89
N LEU A 61 24.20 1.38 -8.79
CA LEU A 61 24.31 2.85 -8.81
C LEU A 61 25.57 3.30 -9.56
N ALA A 62 26.73 2.73 -9.22
CA ALA A 62 28.00 3.04 -9.86
C ALA A 62 27.98 2.72 -11.37
N ALA A 63 27.42 1.56 -11.78
CA ALA A 63 27.29 1.17 -13.19
C ALA A 63 26.36 2.11 -13.98
N CYS A 64 25.33 2.67 -13.32
CA CYS A 64 24.42 3.66 -13.91
C CYS A 64 24.93 5.11 -13.79
N GLY A 65 26.13 5.34 -13.21
CA GLY A 65 26.73 6.66 -13.06
C GLY A 65 26.13 7.51 -11.95
N TYR A 66 25.62 6.84 -10.89
CA TYR A 66 25.08 7.48 -9.70
C TYR A 66 25.97 7.22 -8.47
N THR A 67 25.81 8.08 -7.49
CA THR A 67 26.49 8.02 -6.19
C THR A 67 25.48 7.78 -5.06
N GLN A 68 25.98 7.51 -3.86
CA GLN A 68 25.11 7.42 -2.68
C GLN A 68 24.40 8.74 -2.35
N THR A 69 25.00 9.87 -2.70
CA THR A 69 24.40 11.20 -2.50
C THR A 69 23.13 11.39 -3.34
N ASP A 70 23.11 10.81 -4.55
CA ASP A 70 21.93 10.89 -5.42
C ASP A 70 20.72 10.12 -4.84
N VAL A 71 20.99 9.06 -4.04
CA VAL A 71 19.93 8.35 -3.29
C VAL A 71 19.31 9.26 -2.21
N GLU A 72 20.16 10.05 -1.53
CA GLU A 72 19.70 10.94 -0.46
C GLU A 72 18.89 12.12 -1.01
N THR A 73 19.30 12.68 -2.13
CA THR A 73 18.66 13.84 -2.77
C THR A 73 17.46 13.49 -3.63
N GLY A 74 17.21 12.19 -3.88
CA GLY A 74 16.13 11.74 -4.75
C GLY A 74 16.39 11.88 -6.25
N GLY A 75 17.64 12.14 -6.66
CA GLY A 75 18.06 12.37 -8.04
C GLY A 75 18.14 11.11 -8.92
N LEU A 76 17.30 10.09 -8.68
CA LEU A 76 17.36 8.80 -9.36
C LEU A 76 16.27 8.61 -10.42
N GLU A 77 15.67 9.68 -10.92
CA GLU A 77 14.53 9.62 -11.85
C GLU A 77 14.84 8.82 -13.14
N GLU A 78 16.07 8.91 -13.65
CA GLU A 78 16.50 8.19 -14.86
C GLU A 78 17.13 6.81 -14.57
N LEU A 79 17.20 6.36 -13.32
CA LEU A 79 17.89 5.11 -12.97
C LEU A 79 17.36 3.93 -13.77
N LYS A 80 16.05 3.82 -13.91
CA LYS A 80 15.39 2.75 -14.68
C LYS A 80 15.82 2.80 -16.15
N THR A 81 15.76 3.95 -16.78
CA THR A 81 16.11 4.15 -18.20
C THR A 81 17.58 3.81 -18.46
N ARG A 82 18.49 4.24 -17.57
CA ARG A 82 19.91 3.93 -17.66
C ARG A 82 20.20 2.44 -17.45
N ALA A 83 19.50 1.80 -16.50
CA ALA A 83 19.64 0.37 -16.27
C ALA A 83 19.13 -0.45 -17.46
N GLU A 84 18.01 -0.06 -18.07
CA GLU A 84 17.48 -0.67 -19.30
C GLU A 84 18.43 -0.48 -20.50
N ALA A 85 19.08 0.66 -20.63
CA ALA A 85 20.06 0.93 -21.68
C ALA A 85 21.32 0.04 -21.55
N ILE A 86 21.77 -0.28 -20.34
CA ILE A 86 22.90 -1.18 -20.09
C ILE A 86 22.47 -2.65 -20.31
N GLY A 87 21.22 -2.98 -19.98
CA GLY A 87 20.65 -4.33 -20.00
C GLY A 87 20.74 -5.01 -18.63
N LEU A 88 19.61 -5.55 -18.17
CA LEU A 88 19.50 -6.18 -16.84
C LEU A 88 20.40 -7.40 -16.67
N ASP A 89 20.62 -8.19 -17.73
CA ASP A 89 21.48 -9.37 -17.68
C ASP A 89 22.95 -9.00 -17.46
N ARG A 90 23.41 -7.96 -18.13
CA ARG A 90 24.77 -7.43 -17.96
C ARG A 90 24.97 -6.80 -16.58
N LEU A 91 23.96 -6.11 -16.08
CA LEU A 91 23.96 -5.60 -14.71
C LEU A 91 23.94 -6.71 -13.67
N ALA A 92 23.26 -7.82 -13.94
CA ALA A 92 23.26 -8.99 -13.07
C ALA A 92 24.66 -9.58 -12.88
N GLU A 93 25.44 -9.66 -13.96
CA GLU A 93 26.84 -10.09 -13.91
C GLU A 93 27.72 -9.12 -13.11
N ILE A 94 27.57 -7.80 -13.35
CA ILE A 94 28.36 -6.75 -12.66
C ILE A 94 28.04 -6.71 -11.17
N CYS A 95 26.75 -6.79 -10.82
CA CYS A 95 26.28 -6.66 -9.44
C CYS A 95 26.40 -7.96 -8.66
N GLY A 96 26.46 -9.10 -9.33
CA GLY A 96 26.45 -10.42 -8.71
C GLY A 96 25.09 -10.76 -8.08
N ALA A 97 24.00 -10.25 -8.67
CA ALA A 97 22.63 -10.47 -8.22
C ALA A 97 21.72 -10.81 -9.40
N GLY A 98 20.66 -11.60 -9.17
CA GLY A 98 19.76 -11.99 -10.25
C GLY A 98 18.98 -10.78 -10.83
N ALA A 99 18.60 -10.85 -12.10
CA ALA A 99 17.85 -9.81 -12.78
C ALA A 99 16.54 -9.43 -12.05
N PRO A 100 15.75 -10.35 -11.46
CA PRO A 100 14.59 -10.00 -10.65
C PRO A 100 14.94 -9.15 -9.42
N THR A 101 16.02 -9.52 -8.72
CA THR A 101 16.51 -8.78 -7.53
C THR A 101 16.94 -7.36 -7.91
N LEU A 102 17.61 -7.18 -9.06
CA LEU A 102 17.99 -5.87 -9.54
C LEU A 102 16.78 -5.02 -9.92
N ALA A 103 15.77 -5.60 -10.54
CA ALA A 103 14.53 -4.91 -10.86
C ALA A 103 13.82 -4.41 -9.59
N ASP A 104 13.84 -5.22 -8.52
CA ASP A 104 13.29 -4.83 -7.21
C ASP A 104 14.13 -3.70 -6.58
N ILE A 105 15.46 -3.80 -6.60
CA ILE A 105 16.35 -2.74 -6.08
C ILE A 105 16.12 -1.43 -6.83
N ILE A 106 16.02 -1.44 -8.16
CA ILE A 106 15.74 -0.25 -8.97
C ILE A 106 14.42 0.38 -8.55
N ARG A 107 13.36 -0.44 -8.43
CA ARG A 107 12.04 0.04 -8.03
C ARG A 107 12.05 0.70 -6.66
N GLU A 108 12.76 0.11 -5.70
CA GLU A 108 12.84 0.64 -4.34
C GLU A 108 13.70 1.90 -4.23
N LEU A 109 14.77 2.00 -5.02
CA LEU A 109 15.63 3.19 -5.07
C LEU A 109 14.94 4.38 -5.73
N MET A 110 14.06 4.14 -6.71
CA MET A 110 13.30 5.22 -7.37
C MET A 110 12.19 5.82 -6.49
N LYS A 111 11.88 5.19 -5.36
CA LYS A 111 10.83 5.64 -4.43
C LYS A 111 11.38 5.81 -3.01
N PRO A 112 12.38 6.69 -2.81
CA PRO A 112 12.95 6.92 -1.49
C PRO A 112 11.85 7.48 -0.55
N GLY A 113 11.79 6.95 0.65
CA GLY A 113 10.86 7.43 1.68
C GLY A 113 9.38 7.05 1.52
N ARG A 114 9.00 6.29 0.47
CA ARG A 114 7.63 5.86 0.27
C ARG A 114 7.15 4.96 1.42
N ASP A 115 6.05 5.34 2.05
CA ASP A 115 5.30 4.44 2.94
C ASP A 115 4.34 3.60 2.07
N PRO A 116 4.40 2.25 2.12
CA PRO A 116 3.44 1.40 1.41
C PRO A 116 1.97 1.71 1.77
N ARG A 117 1.74 2.34 2.92
CA ARG A 117 0.41 2.77 3.37
C ARG A 117 -0.15 3.95 2.59
N ASP A 118 0.70 4.79 2.00
CA ASP A 118 0.27 5.93 1.20
C ASP A 118 -0.41 5.50 -0.12
N GLU A 119 -0.20 4.27 -0.55
CA GLU A 119 -0.85 3.68 -1.74
C GLU A 119 -2.16 2.96 -1.43
N LEU A 120 -2.43 2.69 -0.15
CA LEU A 120 -3.71 2.15 0.24
C LEU A 120 -4.76 3.27 0.21
N PRO A 121 -5.97 2.98 -0.32
CA PRO A 121 -7.05 3.95 -0.22
C PRO A 121 -7.22 4.32 1.26
N ALA A 122 -7.28 5.63 1.53
CA ALA A 122 -7.46 6.11 2.89
C ALA A 122 -8.68 5.41 3.52
N PRO A 123 -8.54 4.84 4.73
CA PRO A 123 -9.68 4.22 5.38
C PRO A 123 -10.77 5.27 5.53
N ILE A 124 -11.99 4.93 5.17
CA ILE A 124 -13.15 5.79 5.37
C ILE A 124 -13.40 5.84 6.88
N LEU A 125 -12.68 6.72 7.57
CA LEU A 125 -12.92 7.00 8.98
C LEU A 125 -14.18 7.85 9.06
N ARG A 126 -15.33 7.22 9.28
CA ARG A 126 -16.56 7.94 9.56
C ARG A 126 -16.53 8.36 11.02
N THR A 127 -16.53 9.65 11.24
CA THR A 127 -16.70 10.26 12.56
C THR A 127 -18.16 10.25 13.02
N ASP A 128 -19.10 10.13 12.09
CA ASP A 128 -20.52 10.13 12.38
C ASP A 128 -21.05 8.69 12.22
N VAL A 129 -21.35 8.06 13.34
CA VAL A 129 -22.14 6.81 13.38
C VAL A 129 -23.55 7.20 12.94
N MET A 130 -23.86 7.00 11.66
CA MET A 130 -25.22 7.17 11.17
C MET A 130 -26.09 6.04 11.70
N GLU A 131 -27.17 6.40 12.39
CA GLU A 131 -28.20 5.44 12.68
C GLU A 131 -29.08 5.21 11.44
N LEU A 132 -29.75 4.05 11.39
CA LEU A 132 -30.65 3.72 10.28
C LEU A 132 -31.69 4.85 10.02
N LYS A 133 -32.09 5.57 11.06
CA LYS A 133 -33.04 6.69 11.03
C LYS A 133 -32.54 7.93 10.30
N ASP A 134 -31.22 8.05 10.18
CA ASP A 134 -30.58 9.22 9.53
C ASP A 134 -30.52 9.05 8.02
N LEU A 135 -30.73 7.82 7.53
CA LEU A 135 -30.69 7.51 6.11
C LEU A 135 -31.93 8.03 5.40
N LYS A 136 -31.75 8.87 4.39
CA LYS A 136 -32.83 9.40 3.55
C LYS A 136 -32.69 8.88 2.12
N PRO A 137 -33.78 8.53 1.44
CA PRO A 137 -33.76 8.23 0.02
C PRO A 137 -33.09 9.36 -0.79
N GLY A 138 -32.24 8.98 -1.74
CA GLY A 138 -31.43 9.91 -2.54
C GLY A 138 -30.10 10.33 -1.92
N MET A 139 -29.79 9.93 -0.69
CA MET A 139 -28.52 10.26 -0.04
C MET A 139 -27.37 9.51 -0.69
N GLU A 140 -26.32 10.25 -1.05
CA GLU A 140 -25.07 9.71 -1.61
C GLU A 140 -24.13 9.29 -0.47
N LEU A 141 -23.64 8.07 -0.52
CA LEU A 141 -22.77 7.49 0.49
C LEU A 141 -21.64 6.72 -0.18
N GLN A 142 -20.49 6.71 0.46
CA GLN A 142 -19.43 5.77 0.12
C GLN A 142 -19.51 4.55 1.03
N GLY A 143 -19.37 3.37 0.45
CA GLY A 143 -19.38 2.12 1.19
C GLY A 143 -18.35 1.14 0.68
N THR A 144 -18.08 0.12 1.48
CA THR A 144 -17.16 -0.96 1.12
C THR A 144 -17.95 -2.23 0.83
N VAL A 145 -17.63 -2.89 -0.27
CA VAL A 145 -18.24 -4.17 -0.66
C VAL A 145 -17.85 -5.24 0.36
N ARG A 146 -18.83 -5.79 1.06
CA ARG A 146 -18.64 -6.88 2.03
C ARG A 146 -18.87 -8.27 1.46
N ASN A 147 -19.86 -8.38 0.57
CA ASN A 147 -20.19 -9.68 -0.03
C ASN A 147 -20.78 -9.49 -1.42
N VAL A 148 -20.47 -10.41 -2.33
CA VAL A 148 -20.96 -10.43 -3.71
C VAL A 148 -21.71 -11.75 -3.93
N ILE A 149 -22.99 -11.66 -4.31
CA ILE A 149 -23.86 -12.80 -4.53
C ILE A 149 -24.58 -12.69 -5.88
N ASP A 150 -25.24 -13.75 -6.33
CA ASP A 150 -25.83 -13.86 -7.67
C ASP A 150 -26.81 -12.73 -8.01
N PHE A 151 -27.59 -12.28 -7.03
CA PHE A 151 -28.63 -11.27 -7.23
C PHE A 151 -28.22 -9.84 -6.80
N GLY A 152 -27.01 -9.64 -6.29
CA GLY A 152 -26.55 -8.30 -5.90
C GLY A 152 -25.29 -8.27 -5.06
N VAL A 153 -25.04 -7.10 -4.47
CA VAL A 153 -23.84 -6.81 -3.70
C VAL A 153 -24.23 -6.21 -2.35
N PHE A 154 -23.68 -6.75 -1.28
CA PHE A 154 -23.80 -6.17 0.05
C PHE A 154 -22.69 -5.15 0.27
N VAL A 155 -23.09 -3.95 0.66
CA VAL A 155 -22.19 -2.81 0.86
C VAL A 155 -22.33 -2.29 2.28
N ASP A 156 -21.24 -2.25 3.00
CA ASP A 156 -21.14 -1.59 4.30
C ASP A 156 -21.05 -0.08 4.09
N ILE A 157 -22.07 0.63 4.49
CA ILE A 157 -22.17 2.08 4.41
C ILE A 157 -21.89 2.77 5.74
N GLY A 158 -21.42 2.01 6.77
CA GLY A 158 -21.06 2.52 8.10
C GLY A 158 -22.22 2.64 9.08
N VAL A 159 -23.35 2.03 8.78
CA VAL A 159 -24.42 1.72 9.74
C VAL A 159 -24.30 0.28 10.19
N HIS A 160 -24.97 -0.10 11.28
CA HIS A 160 -24.87 -1.47 11.83
C HIS A 160 -25.34 -2.59 10.88
N GLN A 161 -25.89 -2.25 9.72
CA GLN A 161 -26.43 -3.20 8.75
C GLN A 161 -25.93 -2.89 7.35
N ASP A 162 -25.63 -3.94 6.57
CA ASP A 162 -25.19 -3.81 5.19
C ASP A 162 -26.37 -3.45 4.28
N GLY A 163 -26.16 -2.54 3.36
CA GLY A 163 -27.12 -2.22 2.31
C GLY A 163 -26.98 -3.17 1.11
N LEU A 164 -28.09 -3.47 0.44
CA LEU A 164 -28.11 -4.31 -0.75
C LEU A 164 -28.22 -3.46 -2.02
N VAL A 165 -27.26 -3.59 -2.92
CA VAL A 165 -27.35 -3.15 -4.30
C VAL A 165 -27.79 -4.34 -5.14
N HIS A 166 -29.05 -4.35 -5.62
CA HIS A 166 -29.54 -5.40 -6.51
C HIS A 166 -28.81 -5.35 -7.85
N ILE A 167 -28.64 -6.50 -8.52
CA ILE A 167 -27.95 -6.63 -9.82
C ILE A 167 -28.50 -5.67 -10.89
N SER A 168 -29.81 -5.38 -10.89
CA SER A 168 -30.41 -4.43 -11.83
C SER A 168 -30.08 -2.97 -11.56
N ARG A 169 -29.46 -2.65 -10.42
CA ARG A 169 -29.07 -1.29 -9.97
C ARG A 169 -27.57 -1.07 -10.01
N LEU A 170 -26.84 -1.98 -10.63
CA LEU A 170 -25.43 -1.82 -10.98
C LEU A 170 -25.27 -0.89 -12.19
N PRO A 171 -24.14 -0.19 -12.33
CA PRO A 171 -23.90 0.79 -13.40
C PRO A 171 -23.83 0.13 -14.79
N ARG A 172 -23.61 -1.17 -14.84
CA ARG A 172 -23.55 -1.96 -16.08
C ARG A 172 -24.31 -3.28 -15.89
N ARG A 173 -25.01 -3.71 -16.94
CA ARG A 173 -25.63 -5.06 -16.95
C ARG A 173 -24.54 -6.12 -17.04
N VAL A 174 -24.49 -6.99 -16.06
CA VAL A 174 -23.57 -8.14 -15.95
C VAL A 174 -24.36 -9.40 -15.69
N LYS A 175 -23.80 -10.55 -16.02
CA LYS A 175 -24.43 -11.84 -15.70
C LYS A 175 -24.27 -12.17 -14.23
N HIS A 176 -23.13 -11.84 -13.65
CA HIS A 176 -22.83 -12.00 -12.24
C HIS A 176 -22.16 -10.73 -11.70
N PRO A 177 -22.54 -10.24 -10.51
CA PRO A 177 -21.96 -9.00 -9.94
C PRO A 177 -20.45 -9.05 -9.73
N SER A 178 -19.85 -10.23 -9.54
CA SER A 178 -18.38 -10.41 -9.41
C SER A 178 -17.58 -10.07 -10.67
N GLU A 179 -18.24 -9.91 -11.83
CA GLU A 179 -17.59 -9.41 -13.04
C GLU A 179 -17.24 -7.91 -12.94
N LEU A 180 -17.89 -7.21 -12.01
CA LEU A 180 -17.76 -5.76 -11.87
C LEU A 180 -17.14 -5.34 -10.53
N LEU A 181 -17.41 -6.08 -9.47
CA LEU A 181 -17.06 -5.72 -8.09
C LEU A 181 -16.46 -6.90 -7.34
N ALA A 182 -15.44 -6.60 -6.54
CA ALA A 182 -14.80 -7.54 -5.61
C ALA A 182 -15.05 -7.13 -4.16
N VAL A 183 -14.94 -8.11 -3.26
CA VAL A 183 -14.98 -7.85 -1.81
C VAL A 183 -13.80 -6.95 -1.42
N GLY A 184 -14.09 -5.86 -0.72
CA GLY A 184 -13.13 -4.84 -0.33
C GLY A 184 -13.13 -3.59 -1.22
N ASP A 185 -13.83 -3.60 -2.35
CA ASP A 185 -13.93 -2.42 -3.21
C ASP A 185 -14.70 -1.28 -2.52
N VAL A 186 -14.21 -0.06 -2.69
CA VAL A 186 -14.91 1.14 -2.22
C VAL A 186 -15.77 1.69 -3.35
N VAL A 187 -17.06 1.81 -3.09
CA VAL A 187 -18.05 2.19 -4.09
C VAL A 187 -18.92 3.35 -3.61
N THR A 188 -19.35 4.20 -4.55
CA THR A 188 -20.35 5.23 -4.29
C THR A 188 -21.74 4.65 -4.55
N VAL A 189 -22.61 4.80 -3.58
CA VAL A 189 -24.00 4.29 -3.62
C VAL A 189 -24.99 5.36 -3.18
N TRP A 190 -26.20 5.26 -3.67
CA TRP A 190 -27.32 6.12 -3.27
C TRP A 190 -28.37 5.28 -2.56
N VAL A 191 -28.92 5.82 -1.48
CA VAL A 191 -30.01 5.18 -0.74
C VAL A 191 -31.28 5.27 -1.57
N VAL A 192 -31.94 4.14 -1.78
CA VAL A 192 -33.21 4.07 -2.52
C VAL A 192 -34.38 3.91 -1.55
N ASP A 193 -34.24 3.00 -0.61
CA ASP A 193 -35.28 2.64 0.34
C ASP A 193 -34.67 2.16 1.67
N VAL A 194 -35.34 2.44 2.77
CA VAL A 194 -34.93 2.01 4.12
C VAL A 194 -36.13 1.41 4.84
N GLU A 195 -36.12 0.11 5.02
CA GLU A 195 -37.10 -0.61 5.81
C GLU A 195 -36.66 -0.76 7.27
N GLU A 196 -36.90 0.23 8.11
CA GLU A 196 -36.43 0.23 9.52
C GLU A 196 -36.89 -1.03 10.28
N LYS A 197 -38.15 -1.47 10.10
CA LYS A 197 -38.71 -2.63 10.81
C LYS A 197 -37.99 -3.94 10.50
N ARG A 198 -37.43 -4.08 9.32
CA ARG A 198 -36.74 -5.29 8.85
C ARG A 198 -35.24 -5.10 8.78
N GLY A 199 -34.76 -3.89 9.05
CA GLY A 199 -33.37 -3.55 8.96
C GLY A 199 -32.77 -3.70 7.53
N ARG A 200 -33.57 -3.45 6.49
CA ARG A 200 -33.14 -3.59 5.11
C ARG A 200 -32.89 -2.22 4.49
N ILE A 201 -31.75 -2.08 3.86
CA ILE A 201 -31.36 -0.86 3.16
C ILE A 201 -31.18 -1.20 1.68
N GLY A 202 -32.04 -0.62 0.84
CA GLY A 202 -31.92 -0.70 -0.61
C GLY A 202 -31.01 0.38 -1.16
N LEU A 203 -29.98 -0.03 -1.90
CA LEU A 203 -28.98 0.86 -2.49
C LEU A 203 -29.00 0.76 -4.01
N THR A 204 -28.47 1.79 -4.68
CA THR A 204 -28.19 1.80 -6.12
C THR A 204 -26.82 2.41 -6.38
N MET A 205 -26.15 1.94 -7.41
CA MET A 205 -24.92 2.55 -7.95
C MET A 205 -25.20 3.44 -9.16
N CYS A 206 -26.43 3.47 -9.64
CA CYS A 206 -26.85 4.42 -10.65
C CYS A 206 -27.35 5.68 -9.97
N ARG A 207 -26.81 6.83 -10.38
CA ARG A 207 -27.25 8.14 -9.88
C ARG A 207 -28.75 8.31 -10.22
N PRO A 208 -29.61 8.58 -9.21
CA PRO A 208 -31.04 8.77 -9.42
C PRO A 208 -31.35 10.00 -10.26
#